data_d73a6a3ade925ba1aa792e58ab2e4dfa
#
_entry.id   d73a6a3ade925ba1aa792e58ab2e4dfa
#
_cell.length_a   1.000
_cell.length_b   1.000
_cell.length_c   1.000
_cell.angle_alpha   90.00
_cell.angle_beta   90.00
_cell.angle_gamma   90.00
#
_symmetry.space_group_name_H-M   'P 1'
#
loop_
_entity.id
_entity.type
_entity.pdbx_description
1 polymer ?
#
loop_
_entity_poly.entity_id
_entity_poly.type
_entity_poly.pdbx_seq_one_letter_code
_entity_poly.pdbx_strand_id
1 'polypeptide(L)'
;MEKELAWMFTGIVEECGRVLERDGSRLTVEADATLGGVEIGSSVAVNGVCLTAVGIGSGHLAFDLGPETLSRTALAELGPGDSVNLERPMRLDGFLGGHLVLGHVDGVGSVIALDRAGETARLRIE
;
A
#
# COMPACT_ATOMS: atom_id res chain seq x y z
N MET A 1 10.15 -18.98 9.72
CA MET A 1 9.58 -17.90 10.55
C MET A 1 9.63 -16.53 9.90
N GLU A 2 10.76 -16.13 9.32
CA GLU A 2 10.84 -14.86 8.57
C GLU A 2 9.92 -14.80 7.35
N LYS A 3 9.73 -15.93 6.65
CA LYS A 3 8.84 -16.02 5.48
C LYS A 3 7.35 -15.86 5.82
N GLU A 4 6.93 -16.27 7.02
CA GLU A 4 5.54 -16.21 7.42
C GLU A 4 5.09 -14.78 7.80
N LEU A 5 6.02 -13.95 8.24
CA LEU A 5 5.76 -12.55 8.58
C LEU A 5 6.02 -11.58 7.43
N ALA A 6 6.69 -12.05 6.36
CA ALA A 6 7.06 -11.22 5.22
C ALA A 6 5.87 -10.65 4.42
N TRP A 7 4.65 -11.11 4.71
CA TRP A 7 3.41 -10.66 4.09
C TRP A 7 2.41 -10.06 5.10
N MET A 8 2.81 -9.95 6.39
CA MET A 8 1.95 -9.35 7.42
C MET A 8 2.11 -7.83 7.44
N PHE A 9 0.98 -7.14 7.39
CA PHE A 9 0.91 -5.69 7.45
C PHE A 9 0.06 -5.25 8.63
N THR A 10 0.45 -4.13 9.24
CA THR A 10 -0.21 -3.58 10.43
C THR A 10 -1.25 -2.50 10.09
N GLY A 11 -1.22 -1.99 8.86
CA GLY A 11 -2.02 -0.84 8.47
C GLY A 11 -1.36 0.50 8.83
N ILE A 12 -0.14 0.46 9.40
CA ILE A 12 0.61 1.68 9.70
C ILE A 12 1.38 2.09 8.46
N VAL A 13 0.86 3.08 7.76
CA VAL A 13 1.46 3.62 6.54
C VAL A 13 2.81 4.26 6.87
N GLU A 14 3.84 3.89 6.12
CA GLU A 14 5.20 4.39 6.30
C GLU A 14 5.52 5.57 5.38
N GLU A 15 4.88 5.62 4.23
CA GLU A 15 5.16 6.60 3.19
C GLU A 15 3.95 6.84 2.31
N CYS A 16 3.80 8.07 1.83
CA CYS A 16 2.88 8.40 0.75
C CYS A 16 3.68 8.55 -0.53
N GLY A 17 3.58 7.57 -1.42
CA GLY A 17 4.21 7.58 -2.73
C GLY A 17 3.29 8.15 -3.80
N ARG A 18 3.77 8.13 -5.02
CA ARG A 18 3.02 8.62 -6.18
C ARG A 18 3.14 7.63 -7.33
N VAL A 19 2.04 7.40 -8.04
CA VAL A 19 2.07 6.62 -9.27
C VAL A 19 2.86 7.38 -10.32
N LEU A 20 3.92 6.76 -10.84
CA LEU A 20 4.75 7.29 -11.91
C LEU A 20 4.24 6.83 -13.27
N GLU A 21 3.88 5.55 -13.37
CA GLU A 21 3.45 4.94 -14.62
C GLU A 21 2.45 3.83 -14.36
N ARG A 22 1.51 3.71 -15.25
CA ARG A 22 0.59 2.60 -15.34
C ARG A 22 0.59 2.09 -16.77
N ASP A 23 1.16 0.89 -16.98
CA ASP A 23 1.22 0.26 -18.29
C ASP A 23 0.54 -1.11 -18.22
N GLY A 24 -0.70 -1.17 -18.69
CA GLY A 24 -1.52 -2.37 -18.56
C GLY A 24 -1.68 -2.80 -17.11
N SER A 25 -1.16 -3.97 -16.76
CA SER A 25 -1.15 -4.50 -15.40
C SER A 25 0.04 -4.04 -14.56
N ARG A 26 1.04 -3.39 -15.17
CA ARG A 26 2.23 -2.91 -14.48
C ARG A 26 1.96 -1.55 -13.82
N LEU A 27 2.24 -1.47 -12.51
CA LEU A 27 2.15 -0.25 -11.71
C LEU A 27 3.54 0.12 -11.19
N THR A 28 4.01 1.31 -11.52
CA THR A 28 5.27 1.85 -11.00
C THR A 28 4.97 3.02 -10.08
N VAL A 29 5.51 2.98 -8.87
CA VAL A 29 5.29 4.01 -7.85
C VAL A 29 6.61 4.61 -7.38
N GLU A 30 6.61 5.90 -7.15
CA GLU A 30 7.69 6.60 -6.50
C GLU A 30 7.73 6.19 -5.03
N ALA A 31 8.92 5.84 -4.54
CA ALA A 31 9.15 5.43 -3.17
C ALA A 31 10.54 5.86 -2.72
N ASP A 32 10.69 6.12 -1.44
CA ASP A 32 11.96 6.50 -0.80
C ASP A 32 12.18 5.67 0.47
N ALA A 33 11.47 5.99 1.54
CA ALA A 33 11.60 5.29 2.82
C ALA A 33 11.28 3.79 2.71
N THR A 34 10.29 3.42 1.91
CA THR A 34 9.88 2.02 1.73
C THR A 34 10.80 1.22 0.81
N LEU A 35 11.80 1.83 0.18
CA LEU A 35 12.82 1.09 -0.58
C LEU A 35 13.75 0.29 0.34
N GLY A 36 13.96 0.75 1.57
CA GLY A 36 14.87 0.11 2.52
C GLY A 36 14.45 -1.31 2.87
N GLY A 37 15.31 -2.29 2.57
CA GLY A 37 15.07 -3.69 2.86
C GLY A 37 14.10 -4.40 1.92
N VAL A 38 13.59 -3.73 0.89
CA VAL A 38 12.75 -4.34 -0.13
C VAL A 38 13.62 -4.90 -1.25
N GLU A 39 13.34 -6.14 -1.63
CA GLU A 39 14.01 -6.84 -2.72
C GLU A 39 12.97 -7.31 -3.74
N ILE A 40 13.43 -7.71 -4.92
CA ILE A 40 12.54 -8.38 -5.90
C ILE A 40 11.93 -9.61 -5.22
N GLY A 41 10.61 -9.72 -5.28
CA GLY A 41 9.85 -10.77 -4.60
C GLY A 41 9.33 -10.39 -3.21
N SER A 42 9.76 -9.26 -2.66
CA SER A 42 9.22 -8.75 -1.40
C SER A 42 7.76 -8.30 -1.56
N SER A 43 6.98 -8.49 -0.50
CA SER A 43 5.63 -7.94 -0.42
C SER A 43 5.68 -6.48 0.05
N VAL A 44 4.86 -5.64 -0.54
CA VAL A 44 4.64 -4.24 -0.13
C VAL A 44 3.14 -3.98 -0.19
N ALA A 45 2.59 -3.35 0.84
CA ALA A 45 1.19 -2.93 0.80
C ALA A 45 1.08 -1.59 0.09
N VAL A 46 0.30 -1.55 -0.98
CA VAL A 46 -0.04 -0.34 -1.72
C VAL A 46 -1.52 -0.07 -1.49
N ASN A 47 -1.86 1.01 -0.83
CA ASN A 47 -3.22 1.30 -0.35
C ASN A 47 -3.83 0.11 0.42
N GLY A 48 -3.02 -0.57 1.22
CA GLY A 48 -3.43 -1.72 2.01
C GLY A 48 -3.59 -3.03 1.23
N VAL A 49 -3.26 -3.04 -0.06
CA VAL A 49 -3.28 -4.25 -0.90
C VAL A 49 -1.86 -4.83 -0.98
N CYS A 50 -1.72 -6.09 -0.59
CA CYS A 50 -0.43 -6.79 -0.64
C CYS A 50 -0.03 -7.07 -2.09
N LEU A 51 1.05 -6.45 -2.55
CA LEU A 51 1.61 -6.63 -3.88
C LEU A 51 3.04 -7.15 -3.77
N THR A 52 3.49 -7.87 -4.80
CA THR A 52 4.85 -8.37 -4.89
C THR A 52 5.69 -7.45 -5.77
N ALA A 53 6.82 -6.98 -5.24
CA ALA A 53 7.75 -6.15 -6.00
C ALA A 53 8.40 -6.98 -7.13
N VAL A 54 8.23 -6.55 -8.37
CA VAL A 54 8.82 -7.17 -9.56
C VAL A 54 9.91 -6.30 -10.18
N GLY A 55 10.01 -5.05 -9.77
CA GLY A 55 11.03 -4.13 -10.19
C GLY A 55 11.39 -3.17 -9.08
N ILE A 56 12.68 -2.86 -8.96
CA ILE A 56 13.21 -1.87 -8.01
C ILE A 56 14.22 -1.02 -8.75
N GLY A 57 14.07 0.27 -8.64
CA GLY A 57 15.04 1.22 -9.20
C GLY A 57 15.35 2.33 -8.22
N SER A 58 16.11 3.31 -8.69
CA SER A 58 16.42 4.50 -7.91
C SER A 58 15.15 5.33 -7.72
N GLY A 59 14.59 5.29 -6.51
CA GLY A 59 13.40 6.06 -6.17
C GLY A 59 12.07 5.47 -6.63
N HIS A 60 12.01 4.19 -7.04
CA HIS A 60 10.75 3.59 -7.44
C HIS A 60 10.66 2.08 -7.21
N LEU A 61 9.42 1.60 -7.12
CA LEU A 61 9.03 0.19 -7.07
C LEU A 61 8.03 -0.10 -8.19
N ALA A 62 8.12 -1.29 -8.76
CA ALA A 62 7.16 -1.76 -9.77
C ALA A 62 6.49 -3.05 -9.32
N PHE A 63 5.20 -3.16 -9.64
CA PHE A 63 4.34 -4.28 -9.30
C PHE A 63 3.53 -4.73 -10.52
N ASP A 64 3.20 -6.00 -10.58
CA ASP A 64 2.24 -6.51 -11.54
C ASP A 64 0.90 -6.77 -10.83
N LEU A 65 -0.16 -6.19 -11.37
CA LEU A 65 -1.51 -6.32 -10.83
C LEU A 65 -2.24 -7.44 -11.56
N GLY A 66 -2.55 -8.53 -10.85
CA GLY A 66 -3.32 -9.63 -11.42
C GLY A 66 -4.80 -9.27 -11.64
N PRO A 67 -5.52 -10.08 -12.45
CA PRO A 67 -6.94 -9.82 -12.73
C PRO A 67 -7.82 -9.75 -11.48
N GLU A 68 -7.54 -10.59 -10.49
CA GLU A 68 -8.27 -10.59 -9.23
C GLU A 68 -8.04 -9.30 -8.45
N THR A 69 -6.80 -8.85 -8.34
CA THR A 69 -6.45 -7.57 -7.70
C THR A 69 -7.15 -6.41 -8.39
N LEU A 70 -7.14 -6.38 -9.71
CA LEU A 70 -7.79 -5.34 -10.49
C LEU A 70 -9.31 -5.31 -10.30
N SER A 71 -9.93 -6.48 -10.15
CA SER A 71 -11.39 -6.57 -9.98
C SER A 71 -11.87 -6.33 -8.56
N ARG A 72 -11.03 -6.62 -7.56
CA ARG A 72 -11.42 -6.58 -6.13
C ARG A 72 -10.94 -5.36 -5.37
N THR A 73 -10.08 -4.55 -5.95
CA THR A 73 -9.49 -3.40 -5.28
C THR A 73 -9.66 -2.12 -6.09
N ALA A 74 -9.44 -0.98 -5.44
CA ALA A 74 -9.45 0.32 -6.10
C ALA A 74 -8.17 0.60 -6.92
N LEU A 75 -7.20 -0.32 -6.95
CA LEU A 75 -5.94 -0.13 -7.67
C LEU A 75 -6.12 -0.02 -9.19
N ALA A 76 -7.20 -0.60 -9.72
CA ALA A 76 -7.53 -0.50 -11.15
C ALA A 76 -7.72 0.96 -11.62
N GLU A 77 -8.15 1.83 -10.72
CA GLU A 77 -8.45 3.24 -11.01
C GLU A 77 -7.22 4.15 -10.94
N LEU A 78 -6.09 3.63 -10.44
CA LEU A 78 -4.87 4.41 -10.28
C LEU A 78 -4.24 4.75 -11.63
N GLY A 79 -3.86 6.02 -11.77
CA GLY A 79 -3.12 6.54 -12.91
C GLY A 79 -1.95 7.43 -12.49
N PRO A 80 -1.09 7.82 -13.43
CA PRO A 80 0.05 8.69 -13.15
C PRO A 80 -0.35 9.96 -12.39
N GLY A 81 0.40 10.28 -11.34
CA GLY A 81 0.16 11.42 -10.48
C GLY A 81 -0.68 11.14 -9.24
N ASP A 82 -1.38 10.00 -9.19
CA ASP A 82 -2.17 9.63 -8.02
C ASP A 82 -1.26 9.29 -6.83
N SER A 83 -1.69 9.66 -5.63
CA SER A 83 -0.99 9.32 -4.39
C SER A 83 -1.38 7.93 -3.91
N VAL A 84 -0.41 7.20 -3.36
CA VAL A 84 -0.62 5.87 -2.79
C VAL A 84 0.05 5.76 -1.43
N ASN A 85 -0.60 5.06 -0.52
CA ASN A 85 -0.02 4.73 0.78
C ASN A 85 0.84 3.48 0.64
N LEU A 86 2.07 3.53 1.17
CA LEU A 86 3.03 2.44 1.10
C LEU A 86 3.39 1.96 2.51
N GLU A 87 3.43 0.65 2.68
CA GLU A 87 3.83 -0.01 3.92
C GLU A 87 4.67 -1.24 3.59
N ARG A 88 5.81 -1.38 4.28
CA ARG A 88 6.60 -2.61 4.23
C ARG A 88 6.00 -3.66 5.17
N PRO A 89 6.28 -4.95 4.96
CA PRO A 89 5.83 -5.99 5.89
C PRO A 89 6.37 -5.76 7.30
N MET A 90 5.62 -6.23 8.28
CA MET A 90 6.02 -6.18 9.69
C MET A 90 7.34 -6.93 9.90
N ARG A 91 8.23 -6.34 10.69
CA ARG A 91 9.49 -6.94 11.09
C ARG A 91 9.42 -7.37 12.55
N LEU A 92 10.07 -8.50 12.87
CA LEU A 92 10.15 -9.00 14.25
C LEU A 92 10.96 -8.09 15.16
N ASP A 93 11.91 -7.35 14.59
CA ASP A 93 12.77 -6.38 15.30
C ASP A 93 12.17 -4.97 15.36
N GLY A 94 10.96 -4.78 14.83
CA GLY A 94 10.27 -3.49 14.81
C GLY A 94 9.38 -3.26 16.02
N PHE A 95 8.92 -2.02 16.17
CA PHE A 95 7.94 -1.66 17.19
C PHE A 95 6.56 -2.15 16.79
N LEU A 96 5.94 -2.95 17.66
CA LEU A 96 4.58 -3.48 17.43
C LEU A 96 3.48 -2.55 17.94
N GLY A 97 3.83 -1.41 18.55
CA GLY A 97 2.86 -0.46 19.07
C GLY A 97 1.92 -1.01 20.14
N GLY A 98 2.27 -2.16 20.74
CA GLY A 98 1.47 -2.84 21.75
C GLY A 98 0.28 -3.64 21.21
N HIS A 99 0.04 -3.65 19.91
CA HIS A 99 -1.09 -4.35 19.28
C HIS A 99 -0.64 -5.09 18.03
N LEU A 100 -1.17 -6.31 17.86
CA LEU A 100 -1.09 -7.05 16.59
C LEU A 100 -2.41 -6.83 15.84
N VAL A 101 -2.36 -6.01 14.82
CA VAL A 101 -3.50 -5.71 13.94
C VAL A 101 -3.10 -6.07 12.52
N LEU A 102 -3.98 -6.74 11.80
CA LEU A 102 -3.79 -7.02 10.38
C LEU A 102 -4.30 -5.83 9.56
N GLY A 103 -3.43 -5.30 8.72
CA GLY A 103 -3.70 -4.11 7.90
C GLY A 103 -4.09 -4.39 6.45
N HIS A 104 -4.39 -5.65 6.09
CA HIS A 104 -4.90 -5.96 4.76
C HIS A 104 -6.29 -5.36 4.57
N VAL A 105 -6.54 -4.76 3.41
CA VAL A 105 -7.87 -4.25 3.09
C VAL A 105 -8.82 -5.41 2.80
N ASP A 106 -10.07 -5.28 3.28
CA ASP A 106 -11.12 -6.29 3.12
C ASP A 106 -12.15 -5.91 2.06
N GLY A 107 -12.18 -4.65 1.65
CA GLY A 107 -13.16 -4.19 0.70
C GLY A 107 -12.92 -2.75 0.26
N VAL A 108 -13.81 -2.27 -0.56
CA VAL A 108 -13.83 -0.90 -1.08
C VAL A 108 -15.13 -0.25 -0.65
N GLY A 109 -15.03 0.95 -0.12
CA GLY A 109 -16.19 1.78 0.23
C GLY A 109 -16.15 3.11 -0.49
N SER A 110 -17.21 3.88 -0.36
CA SER A 110 -17.32 5.22 -0.93
C SER A 110 -17.40 6.26 0.16
N VAL A 111 -16.65 7.34 0.02
CA VAL A 111 -16.77 8.49 0.92
C VAL A 111 -18.05 9.24 0.58
N ILE A 112 -19.01 9.26 1.50
CA ILE A 112 -20.29 9.95 1.32
C ILE A 112 -20.31 11.35 1.93
N ALA A 113 -19.46 11.61 2.90
CA ALA A 113 -19.33 12.95 3.47
C ALA A 113 -18.01 13.12 4.20
N LEU A 114 -17.50 14.34 4.17
CA LEU A 114 -16.38 14.79 4.98
C LEU A 114 -16.73 16.15 5.57
N ASP A 115 -17.13 16.14 6.84
CA ASP A 115 -17.53 17.34 7.57
C ASP A 115 -16.35 17.83 8.41
N ARG A 116 -15.89 19.05 8.16
CA ARG A 116 -14.77 19.66 8.88
C ARG A 116 -15.31 20.69 9.89
N ALA A 117 -14.78 20.63 11.12
CA ALA A 117 -15.11 21.56 12.18
C ALA A 117 -13.81 21.92 12.94
N GLY A 118 -13.21 23.06 12.60
CA GLY A 118 -11.92 23.47 13.16
C GLY A 118 -10.83 22.47 12.81
N GLU A 119 -10.16 21.94 13.84
CA GLU A 119 -9.07 20.97 13.70
C GLU A 119 -9.58 19.50 13.60
N THR A 120 -10.88 19.31 13.68
CA THR A 120 -11.47 17.96 13.61
C THR A 120 -12.20 17.75 12.29
N ALA A 121 -12.33 16.48 11.91
CA ALA A 121 -13.11 16.09 10.75
C ALA A 121 -13.88 14.80 11.05
N ARG A 122 -15.09 14.71 10.48
CA ARG A 122 -15.89 13.50 10.52
C ARG A 122 -15.99 12.94 9.10
N LEU A 123 -15.44 11.76 8.90
CA LEU A 123 -15.51 11.03 7.64
C LEU A 123 -16.64 10.01 7.73
N ARG A 124 -17.52 9.98 6.73
CA ARG A 124 -18.56 8.96 6.59
C ARG A 124 -18.30 8.14 5.34
N ILE A 125 -18.33 6.82 5.50
CA ILE A 125 -18.05 5.86 4.45
C ILE A 125 -19.24 4.89 4.37
N GLU A 126 -19.63 4.55 3.15
CA GLU A 126 -20.62 3.53 2.84
C GLU A 126 -19.95 2.31 2.22
#